data_ca7b69c92bf044478cc41271067fe527
#
_entry.id   ca7b69c92bf044478cc41271067fe527
#
_cell.length_a   1.000
_cell.length_b   1.000
_cell.length_c   1.000
_cell.angle_alpha   90.00
_cell.angle_beta   90.00
_cell.angle_gamma   90.00
#
_symmetry.space_group_name_H-M   'P 1'
#
loop_
_entity.id
_entity.type
_entity.pdbx_description
1 polymer ?
#
loop_
_entity_poly.entity_id
_entity_poly.type
_entity_poly.pdbx_seq_one_letter_code
_entity_poly.pdbx_strand_id
1 'polypeptide(L)'
;DHDWNDKDDKEFLRLLGGYTKNRQTGKEGLTVAGLMMFGTGLAIRERFGNFRMDYLDMSHLEGEERYRDRLTYDGRWENNLYQFFRIVMPKLTFDLPHPFHMVGYQRVDDTPQMKAVREGFTNSIIHSDLFLDSGILRIEKHDDCLCLRNPGNLKLPIENIYEGGVSKARNPRIQNMLRMIGYGENIGSGFPKIISAWQKAGWGKPELIDKYELQEVELRLPIPNETDGQTGGQTGGQTGGQTGGQTGGQTGGQTGSPKTIEKVFELIKDNPYITRQELVDKLAIKASAIQKHIEKLKAQKRIERVGSSTFGGHWEIKE
;
A
#
# COMPACT_ATOMS: atom_id res chain seq x y z
N ASP A 1 11.97 -22.39 -10.39
CA ASP A 1 13.09 -22.73 -9.50
C ASP A 1 14.29 -21.88 -9.90
N HIS A 2 14.96 -21.26 -8.93
CA HIS A 2 16.11 -20.40 -9.16
C HIS A 2 17.38 -21.15 -8.77
N ASP A 3 18.45 -21.04 -9.56
CA ASP A 3 19.72 -21.76 -9.37
C ASP A 3 20.42 -21.48 -8.03
N TRP A 4 19.94 -20.47 -7.30
CA TRP A 4 20.49 -20.12 -5.99
C TRP A 4 19.76 -20.80 -4.81
N ASN A 5 18.69 -21.54 -5.05
CA ASN A 5 17.92 -22.17 -3.96
C ASN A 5 18.72 -23.26 -3.20
N ASP A 6 19.73 -23.85 -3.86
CA ASP A 6 20.59 -24.87 -3.26
C ASP A 6 21.85 -24.30 -2.58
N LYS A 7 21.99 -22.97 -2.52
CA LYS A 7 23.13 -22.31 -1.89
C LYS A 7 22.94 -22.17 -0.39
N ASP A 8 24.03 -22.26 0.38
CA ASP A 8 24.00 -21.90 1.79
C ASP A 8 23.75 -20.39 1.96
N ASP A 9 23.29 -19.99 3.15
CA ASP A 9 22.91 -18.61 3.46
C ASP A 9 24.03 -17.61 3.19
N LYS A 10 25.28 -17.98 3.47
CA LYS A 10 26.44 -17.11 3.26
C LYS A 10 26.73 -16.91 1.79
N GLU A 11 26.68 -17.98 0.99
CA GLU A 11 26.88 -17.92 -0.45
C GLU A 11 25.71 -17.18 -1.13
N PHE A 12 24.47 -17.45 -0.70
CA PHE A 12 23.29 -16.74 -1.16
C PHE A 12 23.39 -15.24 -0.89
N LEU A 13 23.73 -14.82 0.34
CA LEU A 13 23.95 -13.41 0.66
C LEU A 13 25.12 -12.79 -0.11
N ARG A 14 26.17 -13.57 -0.43
CA ARG A 14 27.28 -13.10 -1.27
C ARG A 14 26.82 -12.82 -2.69
N LEU A 15 26.04 -13.70 -3.29
CA LEU A 15 25.47 -13.53 -4.63
C LEU A 15 24.50 -12.33 -4.69
N LEU A 16 23.73 -12.10 -3.64
CA LEU A 16 22.89 -10.89 -3.48
C LEU A 16 23.68 -9.60 -3.28
N GLY A 17 24.99 -9.69 -2.95
CA GLY A 17 25.81 -8.55 -2.59
C GLY A 17 25.65 -8.10 -1.13
N GLY A 18 24.98 -8.92 -0.30
CA GLY A 18 24.78 -8.70 1.13
C GLY A 18 25.96 -9.11 2.01
N TYR A 19 26.85 -9.98 1.49
CA TYR A 19 28.05 -10.46 2.18
C TYR A 19 29.27 -10.29 1.30
N THR A 20 30.41 -10.01 1.90
CA THR A 20 31.66 -9.79 1.14
C THR A 20 32.89 -10.20 1.93
N LYS A 21 33.97 -10.44 1.19
CA LYS A 21 35.31 -10.64 1.74
C LYS A 21 36.21 -9.47 1.31
N ASN A 22 36.79 -8.77 2.27
CA ASN A 22 37.78 -7.78 2.01
C ASN A 22 39.06 -8.48 1.54
N ARG A 23 39.47 -8.25 0.29
CA ARG A 23 40.60 -8.94 -0.32
C ARG A 23 41.97 -8.53 0.26
N GLN A 24 42.05 -7.32 0.85
CA GLN A 24 43.31 -6.82 1.43
C GLN A 24 43.53 -7.38 2.84
N THR A 25 42.46 -7.43 3.66
CA THR A 25 42.56 -7.84 5.07
C THR A 25 42.17 -9.29 5.31
N GLY A 26 41.55 -9.95 4.33
CA GLY A 26 40.97 -11.29 4.47
C GLY A 26 39.71 -11.36 5.30
N LYS A 27 39.28 -10.25 5.96
CA LYS A 27 38.08 -10.22 6.79
C LYS A 27 36.83 -10.37 5.95
N GLU A 28 35.88 -11.13 6.48
CA GLU A 28 34.55 -11.36 5.87
C GLU A 28 33.46 -10.78 6.75
N GLY A 29 32.33 -10.38 6.13
CA GLY A 29 31.19 -9.85 6.87
C GLY A 29 30.08 -9.35 5.95
N LEU A 30 29.00 -8.92 6.59
CA LEU A 30 27.89 -8.27 5.89
C LEU A 30 28.36 -6.94 5.27
N THR A 31 27.84 -6.66 4.09
CA THR A 31 27.91 -5.30 3.53
C THR A 31 26.89 -4.41 4.25
N VAL A 32 26.99 -3.09 4.11
CA VAL A 32 25.96 -2.16 4.59
C VAL A 32 24.59 -2.56 4.05
N ALA A 33 24.49 -2.92 2.77
CA ALA A 33 23.24 -3.37 2.18
C ALA A 33 22.71 -4.67 2.83
N GLY A 34 23.58 -5.65 3.07
CA GLY A 34 23.18 -6.90 3.74
C GLY A 34 22.75 -6.66 5.17
N LEU A 35 23.47 -5.82 5.91
CA LEU A 35 23.10 -5.46 7.28
C LEU A 35 21.73 -4.74 7.32
N MET A 36 21.56 -3.72 6.48
CA MET A 36 20.30 -2.95 6.45
C MET A 36 19.10 -3.76 5.95
N MET A 37 19.31 -4.69 5.01
CA MET A 37 18.21 -5.51 4.48
C MET A 37 17.82 -6.66 5.42
N PHE A 38 18.79 -7.33 6.07
CA PHE A 38 18.54 -8.61 6.74
C PHE A 38 19.11 -8.67 8.16
N GLY A 39 19.78 -7.62 8.63
CA GLY A 39 20.39 -7.60 9.96
C GLY A 39 19.35 -7.60 11.09
N THR A 40 19.79 -7.96 12.27
CA THR A 40 18.98 -7.78 13.48
C THR A 40 18.93 -6.29 13.87
N GLY A 41 17.84 -5.88 14.51
CA GLY A 41 17.70 -4.50 14.97
C GLY A 41 18.82 -4.03 15.90
N LEU A 42 19.41 -4.95 16.68
CA LEU A 42 20.58 -4.65 17.52
C LEU A 42 21.80 -4.30 16.66
N ALA A 43 22.16 -5.18 15.72
CA ALA A 43 23.32 -4.99 14.86
C ALA A 43 23.22 -3.74 13.98
N ILE A 44 22.00 -3.42 13.52
CA ILE A 44 21.74 -2.18 12.77
C ILE A 44 21.99 -0.96 13.66
N ARG A 45 21.45 -0.93 14.88
CA ARG A 45 21.63 0.21 15.81
C ARG A 45 23.08 0.38 16.28
N GLU A 46 23.84 -0.70 16.44
CA GLU A 46 25.27 -0.60 16.74
C GLU A 46 26.05 0.11 15.65
N ARG A 47 25.64 -0.03 14.40
CA ARG A 47 26.31 0.59 13.24
C ARG A 47 25.68 1.92 12.82
N PHE A 48 24.35 2.07 12.94
CA PHE A 48 23.52 3.19 12.47
C PHE A 48 22.60 3.64 13.60
N GLY A 49 23.16 4.15 14.70
CA GLY A 49 22.43 4.43 15.94
C GLY A 49 21.25 5.39 15.79
N ASN A 50 21.32 6.31 14.84
CA ASN A 50 20.31 7.35 14.62
C ASN A 50 19.39 7.10 13.41
N PHE A 51 19.68 6.10 12.56
CA PHE A 51 18.80 5.78 11.45
C PHE A 51 17.51 5.12 11.93
N ARG A 52 16.37 5.64 11.51
CA ARG A 52 15.04 5.17 11.91
C ARG A 52 14.16 4.91 10.70
N MET A 53 13.19 4.02 10.89
CA MET A 53 12.13 3.73 9.94
C MET A 53 10.79 3.85 10.66
N ASP A 54 9.93 4.73 10.18
CA ASP A 54 8.63 5.00 10.77
C ASP A 54 7.54 4.88 9.68
N TYR A 55 6.47 4.16 9.99
CA TYR A 55 5.21 4.20 9.26
C TYR A 55 4.12 4.73 10.19
N LEU A 56 3.32 5.66 9.70
CA LEU A 56 2.20 6.28 10.41
C LEU A 56 0.96 6.28 9.51
N ASP A 57 -0.11 5.67 9.98
CA ASP A 57 -1.45 5.83 9.38
C ASP A 57 -2.18 6.94 10.12
N MET A 58 -2.30 8.08 9.45
CA MET A 58 -2.97 9.28 9.93
C MET A 58 -4.30 9.50 9.21
N SER A 59 -4.85 8.46 8.57
CA SER A 59 -6.14 8.52 7.91
C SER A 59 -7.28 8.28 8.89
N HIS A 60 -8.41 8.95 8.66
CA HIS A 60 -9.66 8.79 9.42
C HIS A 60 -9.48 8.91 10.93
N LEU A 61 -8.69 9.92 11.37
CA LEU A 61 -8.46 10.19 12.77
C LEU A 61 -9.75 10.73 13.44
N GLU A 62 -10.05 10.23 14.62
CA GLU A 62 -11.17 10.69 15.44
C GLU A 62 -10.66 11.36 16.74
N GLY A 63 -11.26 12.50 17.09
CA GLY A 63 -10.95 13.19 18.33
C GLY A 63 -9.48 13.62 18.46
N GLU A 64 -8.83 13.19 19.54
CA GLU A 64 -7.43 13.53 19.84
C GLU A 64 -6.41 12.48 19.36
N GLU A 65 -6.82 11.56 18.51
CA GLU A 65 -5.94 10.53 17.98
C GLU A 65 -4.81 11.15 17.15
N ARG A 66 -3.57 10.66 17.35
CA ARG A 66 -2.40 11.12 16.59
C ARG A 66 -2.10 10.24 15.38
N TYR A 67 -2.52 8.99 15.40
CA TYR A 67 -2.38 8.00 14.34
C TYR A 67 -3.35 6.85 14.61
N ARG A 68 -3.87 6.25 13.56
CA ARG A 68 -4.71 5.05 13.61
C ARG A 68 -3.87 3.78 13.73
N ASP A 69 -2.74 3.77 13.07
CA ASP A 69 -1.77 2.67 13.09
C ASP A 69 -0.35 3.21 12.96
N ARG A 70 0.61 2.51 13.54
CA ARG A 70 2.02 2.87 13.40
C ARG A 70 2.91 1.64 13.40
N LEU A 71 4.01 1.72 12.69
CA LEU A 71 5.14 0.82 12.80
C LEU A 71 6.39 1.65 13.06
N THR A 72 6.87 1.61 14.29
CA THR A 72 8.16 2.15 14.72
C THR A 72 8.91 1.04 15.43
N TYR A 73 10.21 1.19 15.65
CA TYR A 73 10.95 0.15 16.36
C TYR A 73 10.49 0.04 17.82
N ASP A 74 9.93 -1.10 18.18
CA ASP A 74 9.43 -1.43 19.53
C ASP A 74 9.98 -2.76 20.08
N GLY A 75 10.91 -3.39 19.36
CA GLY A 75 11.49 -4.68 19.72
C GLY A 75 10.68 -5.91 19.30
N ARG A 76 9.50 -5.74 18.69
CA ARG A 76 8.64 -6.85 18.22
C ARG A 76 8.98 -7.32 16.81
N TRP A 77 9.75 -6.53 16.08
CA TRP A 77 10.21 -6.82 14.72
C TRP A 77 11.66 -6.40 14.56
N GLU A 78 12.36 -7.02 13.63
CA GLU A 78 13.71 -6.60 13.30
C GLU A 78 13.65 -5.30 12.49
N ASN A 79 14.36 -4.31 12.94
CA ASN A 79 14.39 -2.97 12.34
C ASN A 79 15.24 -2.95 11.06
N ASN A 80 14.93 -3.86 10.12
CA ASN A 80 15.60 -3.95 8.83
C ASN A 80 14.64 -3.58 7.67
N LEU A 81 15.24 -3.16 6.56
CA LEU A 81 14.49 -2.64 5.40
C LEU A 81 13.57 -3.70 4.78
N TYR A 82 13.96 -4.98 4.80
CA TYR A 82 13.13 -6.04 4.24
C TYR A 82 11.85 -6.26 5.03
N GLN A 83 11.94 -6.33 6.36
CA GLN A 83 10.76 -6.46 7.20
C GLN A 83 9.90 -5.19 7.16
N PHE A 84 10.52 -4.01 7.20
CA PHE A 84 9.79 -2.75 7.06
C PHE A 84 8.99 -2.73 5.76
N PHE A 85 9.62 -3.07 4.64
CA PHE A 85 8.95 -3.12 3.35
C PHE A 85 7.78 -4.11 3.34
N ARG A 86 7.99 -5.34 3.82
CA ARG A 86 6.96 -6.38 3.86
C ARG A 86 5.75 -6.02 4.71
N ILE A 87 5.97 -5.33 5.83
CA ILE A 87 4.89 -4.94 6.76
C ILE A 87 4.13 -3.72 6.23
N VAL A 88 4.84 -2.73 5.68
CA VAL A 88 4.24 -1.45 5.28
C VAL A 88 3.58 -1.52 3.91
N MET A 89 4.16 -2.24 2.94
CA MET A 89 3.63 -2.28 1.57
C MET A 89 2.14 -2.67 1.48
N PRO A 90 1.67 -3.74 2.16
CA PRO A 90 0.24 -4.07 2.16
C PRO A 90 -0.64 -2.96 2.77
N LYS A 91 -0.15 -2.28 3.82
CA LYS A 91 -0.88 -1.19 4.49
C LYS A 91 -1.08 0.03 3.58
N LEU A 92 -0.11 0.31 2.70
CA LEU A 92 -0.18 1.41 1.75
C LEU A 92 -1.17 1.15 0.61
N THR A 93 -1.40 -0.10 0.26
CA THR A 93 -2.21 -0.47 -0.90
C THR A 93 -3.60 -0.97 -0.56
N PHE A 94 -3.86 -1.31 0.71
CA PHE A 94 -5.11 -1.95 1.13
C PHE A 94 -6.37 -1.11 0.84
N ASP A 95 -6.34 0.20 1.12
CA ASP A 95 -7.48 1.10 0.95
C ASP A 95 -7.38 1.97 -0.33
N LEU A 96 -6.41 1.67 -1.21
CA LEU A 96 -6.35 2.43 -2.47
C LEU A 96 -7.62 2.15 -3.29
N PRO A 97 -8.25 3.18 -3.86
CA PRO A 97 -9.39 2.98 -4.73
C PRO A 97 -9.03 2.02 -5.87
N HIS A 98 -9.71 0.88 -5.91
CA HIS A 98 -9.53 -0.11 -6.97
C HIS A 98 -10.66 0.03 -7.99
N PRO A 99 -10.43 0.62 -9.18
CA PRO A 99 -11.36 0.42 -10.25
C PRO A 99 -11.41 -1.08 -10.57
N PHE A 100 -12.60 -1.64 -10.58
CA PHE A 100 -12.81 -3.03 -10.97
C PHE A 100 -12.26 -3.24 -12.39
N HIS A 101 -11.13 -3.92 -12.49
CA HIS A 101 -10.47 -4.15 -13.78
C HIS A 101 -10.44 -5.65 -14.07
N MET A 102 -11.09 -6.02 -15.18
CA MET A 102 -11.03 -7.36 -15.73
C MET A 102 -10.17 -7.35 -16.99
N VAL A 103 -9.24 -8.30 -17.09
CA VAL A 103 -8.58 -8.62 -18.37
C VAL A 103 -9.06 -10.00 -18.78
N GLY A 104 -9.97 -10.04 -19.75
CA GLY A 104 -10.71 -11.25 -20.07
C GLY A 104 -11.60 -11.69 -18.90
N TYR A 105 -11.40 -12.93 -18.43
CA TYR A 105 -12.13 -13.52 -17.29
C TYR A 105 -11.33 -13.46 -15.97
N GLN A 106 -10.14 -12.85 -15.98
CA GLN A 106 -9.29 -12.77 -14.77
C GLN A 106 -9.35 -11.38 -14.17
N ARG A 107 -9.58 -11.34 -12.86
CA ARG A 107 -9.44 -10.13 -12.06
C ARG A 107 -7.96 -9.77 -11.97
N VAL A 108 -7.62 -8.53 -12.30
CA VAL A 108 -6.27 -8.00 -12.14
C VAL A 108 -6.22 -7.24 -10.82
N ASP A 109 -5.64 -7.86 -9.81
CA ASP A 109 -5.52 -7.27 -8.47
C ASP A 109 -4.38 -6.22 -8.38
N ASP A 110 -3.41 -6.23 -9.31
CA ASP A 110 -2.25 -5.34 -9.32
C ASP A 110 -2.47 -4.15 -10.26
N THR A 111 -3.12 -3.11 -9.75
CA THR A 111 -3.44 -1.90 -10.53
C THR A 111 -2.20 -1.06 -10.86
N PRO A 112 -2.24 -0.20 -11.90
CA PRO A 112 -1.16 0.75 -12.18
C PRO A 112 -0.81 1.63 -10.97
N GLN A 113 -1.80 2.01 -10.16
CA GLN A 113 -1.62 2.81 -8.96
C GLN A 113 -0.87 2.05 -7.87
N MET A 114 -1.21 0.77 -7.63
CA MET A 114 -0.47 -0.10 -6.70
C MET A 114 0.99 -0.29 -7.13
N LYS A 115 1.22 -0.48 -8.45
CA LYS A 115 2.58 -0.55 -9.00
C LYS A 115 3.34 0.73 -8.78
N ALA A 116 2.69 1.88 -8.96
CA ALA A 116 3.29 3.18 -8.74
C ALA A 116 3.60 3.46 -7.26
N VAL A 117 2.72 3.08 -6.32
CA VAL A 117 3.01 3.16 -4.87
C VAL A 117 4.21 2.27 -4.52
N ARG A 118 4.24 1.06 -5.05
CA ARG A 118 5.36 0.12 -4.87
C ARG A 118 6.67 0.71 -5.39
N GLU A 119 6.64 1.31 -6.57
CA GLU A 119 7.80 2.00 -7.16
C GLU A 119 8.24 3.18 -6.28
N GLY A 120 7.30 4.03 -5.86
CA GLY A 120 7.59 5.17 -4.97
C GLY A 120 8.22 4.72 -3.65
N PHE A 121 7.67 3.70 -3.00
CA PHE A 121 8.20 3.17 -1.75
C PHE A 121 9.58 2.51 -1.94
N THR A 122 9.77 1.73 -3.00
CA THR A 122 11.08 1.18 -3.37
C THR A 122 12.10 2.31 -3.59
N ASN A 123 11.71 3.36 -4.31
CA ASN A 123 12.58 4.52 -4.55
C ASN A 123 12.96 5.23 -3.25
N SER A 124 12.04 5.40 -2.29
CA SER A 124 12.38 6.01 -1.00
C SER A 124 13.43 5.19 -0.23
N ILE A 125 13.41 3.87 -0.33
CA ILE A 125 14.41 2.99 0.28
C ILE A 125 15.76 3.09 -0.44
N ILE A 126 15.78 2.95 -1.77
CA ILE A 126 17.04 2.88 -2.54
C ILE A 126 17.77 4.22 -2.63
N HIS A 127 17.04 5.32 -2.42
CA HIS A 127 17.60 6.67 -2.40
C HIS A 127 17.87 7.22 -0.99
N SER A 128 17.51 6.51 0.07
CA SER A 128 17.82 6.89 1.46
C SER A 128 19.33 7.04 1.68
N ASP A 129 19.71 8.12 2.36
CA ASP A 129 21.07 8.25 2.88
C ASP A 129 21.15 7.54 4.24
N LEU A 130 21.71 6.33 4.21
CA LEU A 130 21.85 5.48 5.39
C LEU A 130 22.91 5.97 6.38
N PHE A 131 23.75 6.93 5.95
CA PHE A 131 24.83 7.49 6.75
C PHE A 131 24.50 8.88 7.31
N LEU A 132 23.34 9.42 6.93
CA LEU A 132 22.91 10.72 7.45
C LEU A 132 22.56 10.58 8.93
N ASP A 133 23.21 11.42 9.76
CA ASP A 133 22.89 11.46 11.18
C ASP A 133 21.43 11.91 11.38
N SER A 134 20.71 11.20 12.24
CA SER A 134 19.27 11.43 12.46
C SER A 134 18.37 11.26 11.24
N GLY A 135 18.82 10.55 10.19
CA GLY A 135 18.03 10.24 9.02
C GLY A 135 16.82 9.35 9.35
N ILE A 136 15.64 9.72 8.86
CA ILE A 136 14.39 8.98 9.07
C ILE A 136 13.80 8.62 7.70
N LEU A 137 13.66 7.32 7.43
CA LEU A 137 12.79 6.84 6.38
C LEU A 137 11.37 6.82 6.92
N ARG A 138 10.54 7.79 6.52
CA ARG A 138 9.20 7.97 7.06
C ARG A 138 8.14 7.84 5.98
N ILE A 139 7.18 6.97 6.23
CA ILE A 139 6.05 6.70 5.35
C ILE A 139 4.79 7.08 6.09
N GLU A 140 4.03 8.04 5.56
CA GLU A 140 2.79 8.49 6.15
C GLU A 140 1.63 8.29 5.18
N LYS A 141 0.51 7.83 5.71
CA LYS A 141 -0.75 7.70 5.00
C LYS A 141 -1.75 8.66 5.62
N HIS A 142 -2.30 9.55 4.79
CA HIS A 142 -3.34 10.53 5.14
C HIS A 142 -4.62 10.22 4.35
N ASP A 143 -5.71 10.93 4.65
CA ASP A 143 -6.98 10.77 3.91
C ASP A 143 -6.85 11.15 2.44
N ASP A 144 -6.03 12.14 2.14
CA ASP A 144 -5.89 12.77 0.82
C ASP A 144 -4.57 12.46 0.12
N CYS A 145 -3.60 11.83 0.80
CA CYS A 145 -2.30 11.54 0.18
C CYS A 145 -1.49 10.46 0.91
N LEU A 146 -0.55 9.86 0.17
CA LEU A 146 0.58 9.14 0.74
C LEU A 146 1.82 10.04 0.68
N CYS A 147 2.54 10.18 1.79
CA CYS A 147 3.80 10.91 1.88
C CYS A 147 4.94 9.95 2.16
N LEU A 148 5.84 9.80 1.18
CA LEU A 148 7.00 8.92 1.27
C LEU A 148 8.25 9.78 1.40
N ARG A 149 8.85 9.80 2.59
CA ARG A 149 10.01 10.65 2.92
C ARG A 149 11.23 9.80 3.16
N ASN A 150 12.32 10.18 2.53
CA ASN A 150 13.62 9.53 2.75
C ASN A 150 14.71 10.54 3.05
N PRO A 151 15.69 10.18 3.92
CA PRO A 151 16.83 11.04 4.22
C PRO A 151 17.77 11.20 3.04
N GLY A 152 18.37 12.38 2.94
CA GLY A 152 19.33 12.79 1.89
C GLY A 152 18.68 13.59 0.78
N ASN A 153 19.46 14.41 0.08
CA ASN A 153 19.01 15.27 -1.00
C ASN A 153 18.98 14.51 -2.34
N LEU A 154 18.31 15.06 -3.34
CA LEU A 154 18.31 14.52 -4.69
C LEU A 154 19.75 14.44 -5.26
N LYS A 155 20.06 13.37 -5.95
CA LYS A 155 21.34 13.16 -6.66
C LYS A 155 21.32 13.63 -8.11
N LEU A 156 20.16 13.99 -8.61
CA LEU A 156 19.90 14.48 -9.95
C LEU A 156 19.07 15.75 -9.86
N PRO A 157 19.19 16.67 -10.80
CA PRO A 157 18.23 17.76 -10.95
C PRO A 157 16.81 17.21 -11.06
N ILE A 158 15.85 17.91 -10.45
CA ILE A 158 14.47 17.45 -10.36
C ILE A 158 13.86 17.30 -11.77
N GLU A 159 14.23 18.14 -12.70
CA GLU A 159 13.77 18.11 -14.09
C GLU A 159 14.14 16.77 -14.75
N ASN A 160 15.36 16.28 -14.55
CA ASN A 160 15.80 14.99 -15.08
C ASN A 160 15.03 13.81 -14.50
N ILE A 161 14.55 13.93 -13.25
CA ILE A 161 13.72 12.89 -12.63
C ILE A 161 12.32 12.88 -13.27
N TYR A 162 11.76 14.06 -13.53
CA TYR A 162 10.46 14.18 -14.21
C TYR A 162 10.51 13.72 -15.67
N GLU A 163 11.57 14.00 -16.39
CA GLU A 163 11.80 13.54 -17.76
C GLU A 163 12.06 12.04 -17.83
N GLY A 164 12.74 11.49 -16.81
CA GLY A 164 13.12 10.08 -16.75
C GLY A 164 14.34 9.75 -17.61
N GLY A 165 14.58 8.46 -17.83
CA GLY A 165 15.71 7.98 -18.65
C GLY A 165 17.05 7.88 -17.90
N VAL A 166 17.20 8.57 -16.76
CA VAL A 166 18.41 8.53 -15.93
C VAL A 166 18.05 8.15 -14.49
N SER A 167 18.83 7.27 -13.90
CA SER A 167 18.72 6.90 -12.47
C SER A 167 20.09 6.89 -11.82
N LYS A 168 20.17 7.42 -10.61
CA LYS A 168 21.39 7.44 -9.79
C LYS A 168 21.08 6.97 -8.38
N ALA A 169 20.88 5.66 -8.25
CA ALA A 169 20.59 5.05 -6.95
C ALA A 169 21.69 5.38 -5.93
N ARG A 170 21.31 5.71 -4.69
CA ARG A 170 22.23 5.86 -3.57
C ARG A 170 22.68 4.51 -3.06
N ASN A 171 21.78 3.53 -3.06
CA ASN A 171 22.00 2.18 -2.56
C ASN A 171 21.81 1.12 -3.66
N PRO A 172 22.74 0.99 -4.65
CA PRO A 172 22.53 0.10 -5.81
C PRO A 172 22.47 -1.39 -5.43
N ARG A 173 23.12 -1.81 -4.35
CA ARG A 173 23.02 -3.20 -3.86
C ARG A 173 21.64 -3.49 -3.29
N ILE A 174 21.04 -2.57 -2.52
CA ILE A 174 19.69 -2.67 -2.01
C ILE A 174 18.68 -2.70 -3.19
N GLN A 175 18.89 -1.85 -4.18
CA GLN A 175 18.09 -1.87 -5.41
C GLN A 175 18.11 -3.24 -6.09
N ASN A 176 19.29 -3.86 -6.23
CA ASN A 176 19.40 -5.20 -6.82
C ASN A 176 18.68 -6.25 -5.97
N MET A 177 18.78 -6.20 -4.64
CA MET A 177 18.08 -7.12 -3.75
C MET A 177 16.56 -6.99 -3.89
N LEU A 178 16.01 -5.77 -3.88
CA LEU A 178 14.58 -5.53 -4.06
C LEU A 178 14.09 -5.97 -5.44
N ARG A 179 14.89 -5.76 -6.49
CA ARG A 179 14.58 -6.23 -7.86
C ARG A 179 14.47 -7.75 -7.94
N MET A 180 15.33 -8.49 -7.25
CA MET A 180 15.29 -9.95 -7.26
C MET A 180 14.02 -10.54 -6.65
N ILE A 181 13.38 -9.81 -5.76
CA ILE A 181 12.07 -10.20 -5.20
C ILE A 181 10.89 -9.53 -5.92
N GLY A 182 11.14 -8.98 -7.14
CA GLY A 182 10.09 -8.41 -7.98
C GLY A 182 9.72 -6.96 -7.68
N TYR A 183 10.54 -6.26 -6.87
CA TYR A 183 10.33 -4.86 -6.53
C TYR A 183 11.45 -3.98 -7.07
N GLY A 184 11.07 -2.95 -7.82
CA GLY A 184 12.01 -2.08 -8.50
C GLY A 184 12.25 -2.53 -9.95
N GLU A 185 11.70 -1.78 -10.88
CA GLU A 185 11.93 -1.96 -12.31
C GLU A 185 13.18 -1.19 -12.77
N ASN A 186 13.54 -1.38 -14.03
CA ASN A 186 14.74 -0.85 -14.62
C ASN A 186 14.83 0.68 -14.67
N ILE A 187 16.03 1.14 -14.41
CA ILE A 187 16.72 2.40 -14.71
C ILE A 187 15.88 3.50 -15.38
N GLY A 188 15.50 4.50 -14.56
CA GLY A 188 15.08 5.82 -15.06
C GLY A 188 13.64 5.97 -15.52
N SER A 189 12.83 4.93 -15.49
CA SER A 189 11.39 5.01 -15.87
C SER A 189 10.43 5.11 -14.71
N GLY A 190 10.91 5.05 -13.46
CA GLY A 190 10.07 4.94 -12.27
C GLY A 190 9.16 6.13 -12.05
N PHE A 191 9.71 7.33 -11.94
CA PHE A 191 8.92 8.52 -11.65
C PHE A 191 7.93 8.92 -12.78
N PRO A 192 8.29 8.91 -14.07
CA PRO A 192 7.33 9.08 -15.16
C PRO A 192 6.19 8.06 -15.15
N LYS A 193 6.44 6.80 -14.76
CA LYS A 193 5.39 5.78 -14.61
C LYS A 193 4.44 6.11 -13.47
N ILE A 194 4.95 6.62 -12.34
CA ILE A 194 4.13 7.08 -11.22
C ILE A 194 3.19 8.20 -11.70
N ILE A 195 3.72 9.23 -12.37
CA ILE A 195 2.92 10.33 -12.92
C ILE A 195 1.86 9.81 -13.87
N SER A 196 2.24 8.95 -14.83
CA SER A 196 1.32 8.37 -15.81
C SER A 196 0.19 7.57 -15.16
N ALA A 197 0.49 6.79 -14.11
CA ALA A 197 -0.51 6.01 -13.40
C ALA A 197 -1.53 6.90 -12.70
N TRP A 198 -1.09 8.00 -12.07
CA TRP A 198 -1.95 8.99 -11.41
C TRP A 198 -2.81 9.76 -12.41
N GLN A 199 -2.21 10.24 -13.49
CA GLN A 199 -2.95 10.94 -14.56
C GLN A 199 -4.05 10.07 -15.16
N LYS A 200 -3.76 8.79 -15.45
CA LYS A 200 -4.75 7.85 -15.99
C LYS A 200 -5.89 7.54 -15.01
N ALA A 201 -5.64 7.64 -13.72
CA ALA A 201 -6.66 7.50 -12.70
C ALA A 201 -7.51 8.75 -12.49
N GLY A 202 -7.09 9.90 -13.07
CA GLY A 202 -7.72 11.19 -12.80
C GLY A 202 -7.45 11.72 -11.39
N TRP A 203 -6.41 11.18 -10.73
CA TRP A 203 -6.01 11.63 -9.39
C TRP A 203 -5.12 12.88 -9.48
N GLY A 204 -4.90 13.54 -8.36
CA GLY A 204 -4.03 14.72 -8.30
C GLY A 204 -2.62 14.41 -8.79
N LYS A 205 -1.86 15.46 -9.15
CA LYS A 205 -0.50 15.28 -9.66
C LYS A 205 0.47 14.86 -8.56
N PRO A 206 1.25 13.75 -8.73
CA PRO A 206 2.35 13.42 -7.84
C PRO A 206 3.40 14.53 -7.78
N GLU A 207 3.91 14.82 -6.58
CA GLU A 207 4.91 15.87 -6.36
C GLU A 207 6.15 15.26 -5.71
N LEU A 208 7.32 15.61 -6.25
CA LEU A 208 8.62 15.32 -5.67
C LEU A 208 9.20 16.60 -5.11
N ILE A 209 9.49 16.63 -3.80
CA ILE A 209 9.91 17.81 -3.07
C ILE A 209 11.30 17.54 -2.48
N ASP A 210 12.31 18.31 -2.88
CA ASP A 210 13.63 18.29 -2.26
C ASP A 210 13.68 19.35 -1.14
N LYS A 211 13.61 18.91 0.10
CA LYS A 211 13.74 19.75 1.28
C LYS A 211 15.23 19.88 1.65
N TYR A 212 15.97 20.59 0.82
CA TYR A 212 17.43 20.64 0.86
C TYR A 212 17.99 20.93 2.25
N GLU A 213 17.45 21.92 2.96
CA GLU A 213 17.90 22.32 4.30
C GLU A 213 17.68 21.24 5.36
N LEU A 214 16.65 20.39 5.17
CA LEU A 214 16.36 19.27 6.05
C LEU A 214 17.06 17.98 5.63
N GLN A 215 17.76 18.00 4.52
CA GLN A 215 18.35 16.82 3.90
C GLN A 215 17.32 15.67 3.77
N GLU A 216 16.13 16.01 3.28
CA GLU A 216 15.01 15.09 3.13
C GLU A 216 14.37 15.26 1.75
N VAL A 217 14.04 14.16 1.11
CA VAL A 217 13.21 14.15 -0.12
C VAL A 217 11.84 13.57 0.24
N GLU A 218 10.78 14.24 -0.20
CA GLU A 218 9.39 13.79 -0.05
C GLU A 218 8.77 13.51 -1.42
N LEU A 219 8.23 12.32 -1.59
CA LEU A 219 7.29 12.02 -2.67
C LEU A 219 5.87 12.05 -2.11
N ARG A 220 5.06 12.98 -2.61
CA ARG A 220 3.64 13.11 -2.27
C ARG A 220 2.79 12.54 -3.40
N LEU A 221 1.93 11.59 -3.05
CA LEU A 221 1.01 10.90 -3.94
C LEU A 221 -0.43 11.23 -3.52
N PRO A 222 -1.12 12.19 -4.15
CA PRO A 222 -2.50 12.51 -3.81
C PRO A 222 -3.42 11.32 -4.02
N ILE A 223 -4.37 11.12 -3.11
CA ILE A 223 -5.41 10.09 -3.20
C ILE A 223 -6.76 10.79 -3.23
N PRO A 224 -7.71 10.38 -4.10
CA PRO A 224 -9.04 10.97 -4.08
C PRO A 224 -9.75 10.61 -2.78
N ASN A 225 -10.31 11.61 -2.10
CA ASN A 225 -11.20 11.37 -0.97
C ASN A 225 -12.44 10.59 -1.44
N GLU A 226 -12.94 9.67 -0.63
CA GLU A 226 -14.17 8.90 -0.96
C GLU A 226 -15.38 9.81 -1.23
N THR A 227 -15.34 11.07 -0.81
CA THR A 227 -16.38 12.08 -1.03
C THR A 227 -16.36 12.71 -2.41
N ASP A 228 -15.23 12.70 -3.13
CA ASP A 228 -15.10 13.34 -4.46
C ASP A 228 -15.53 12.42 -5.63
N GLY A 229 -15.91 11.17 -5.35
CA GLY A 229 -16.28 10.16 -6.34
C GLY A 229 -17.65 10.33 -7.02
N GLN A 230 -18.33 11.49 -6.89
CA GLN A 230 -19.67 11.72 -7.49
C GLN A 230 -19.75 12.85 -8.53
N THR A 231 -18.65 13.21 -9.19
CA THR A 231 -18.76 14.10 -10.36
C THR A 231 -17.70 13.76 -11.39
N GLY A 232 -18.10 13.15 -12.51
CA GLY A 232 -17.26 13.13 -13.70
C GLY A 232 -17.22 11.80 -14.48
N GLY A 233 -18.36 11.35 -14.95
CA GLY A 233 -18.45 10.27 -15.94
C GLY A 233 -19.38 10.66 -17.10
N GLN A 234 -19.08 11.75 -17.79
CA GLN A 234 -19.71 12.05 -19.10
C GLN A 234 -18.61 12.41 -20.08
N THR A 235 -18.15 11.46 -20.85
CA THR A 235 -17.57 11.72 -22.16
C THR A 235 -18.39 10.99 -23.19
N GLY A 236 -18.96 11.80 -24.08
CA GLY A 236 -19.87 11.42 -25.12
C GLY A 236 -19.27 10.49 -26.16
N GLY A 237 -20.05 9.54 -26.57
CA GLY A 237 -19.91 8.75 -27.78
C GLY A 237 -21.26 8.78 -28.49
N GLN A 238 -21.44 9.74 -29.39
CA GLN A 238 -22.55 9.70 -30.36
C GLN A 238 -22.23 8.68 -31.42
N THR A 239 -23.03 7.64 -31.54
CA THR A 239 -23.36 7.00 -32.81
C THR A 239 -24.76 6.45 -32.73
N GLY A 240 -25.58 6.88 -33.67
CA GLY A 240 -26.99 6.65 -33.72
C GLY A 240 -27.38 5.21 -34.10
N GLY A 241 -28.59 4.84 -33.72
CA GLY A 241 -29.28 3.62 -34.12
C GLY A 241 -30.65 3.62 -33.47
N GLN A 242 -31.66 4.05 -34.22
CA GLN A 242 -33.07 3.94 -33.86
C GLN A 242 -33.53 2.49 -33.93
N THR A 243 -34.17 1.99 -32.90
CA THR A 243 -35.41 1.18 -33.02
C THR A 243 -36.08 1.10 -31.66
N GLY A 244 -37.40 1.30 -31.69
CA GLY A 244 -38.23 1.49 -30.50
C GLY A 244 -38.61 0.25 -29.75
N GLY A 245 -39.05 0.46 -28.53
CA GLY A 245 -39.64 -0.52 -27.65
C GLY A 245 -39.98 0.12 -26.30
N GLN A 246 -41.22 0.54 -26.12
CA GLN A 246 -41.78 1.01 -24.87
C GLN A 246 -41.88 -0.14 -23.89
N THR A 247 -41.38 0.02 -22.68
CA THR A 247 -42.05 -0.41 -21.44
C THR A 247 -41.44 0.32 -20.25
N GLY A 248 -42.28 0.98 -19.51
CA GLY A 248 -41.91 1.81 -18.38
C GLY A 248 -41.47 1.00 -17.16
N GLY A 249 -40.63 1.62 -16.35
CA GLY A 249 -40.19 1.11 -15.06
C GLY A 249 -39.37 2.16 -14.32
N GLN A 250 -40.05 3.06 -13.62
CA GLN A 250 -39.43 3.94 -12.65
C GLN A 250 -38.86 3.10 -11.50
N THR A 251 -37.58 3.29 -11.19
CA THR A 251 -37.09 3.03 -9.83
C THR A 251 -36.00 4.03 -9.48
N GLY A 252 -36.45 5.04 -8.73
CA GLY A 252 -35.57 5.97 -8.02
C GLY A 252 -34.78 5.25 -6.94
N GLY A 253 -33.51 5.65 -6.76
CA GLY A 253 -32.65 5.16 -5.72
C GLY A 253 -33.17 5.56 -4.34
N GLN A 254 -33.57 4.57 -3.53
CA GLN A 254 -33.81 4.71 -2.10
C GLN A 254 -32.82 3.86 -1.34
N THR A 255 -32.06 4.52 -0.49
CA THR A 255 -31.21 3.93 0.55
C THR A 255 -32.00 2.96 1.41
N GLY A 256 -31.61 1.69 1.40
CA GLY A 256 -31.96 0.70 2.43
C GLY A 256 -33.42 0.35 2.58
N SER A 257 -33.97 -0.40 1.62
CA SER A 257 -35.31 -0.97 1.77
C SER A 257 -35.43 -1.81 3.06
N PRO A 258 -36.47 -1.68 3.85
CA PRO A 258 -36.75 -2.53 5.04
C PRO A 258 -36.64 -4.04 4.74
N LYS A 259 -36.94 -4.44 3.53
CA LYS A 259 -36.83 -5.83 3.05
C LYS A 259 -35.39 -6.35 2.96
N THR A 260 -34.37 -5.48 2.72
CA THR A 260 -32.98 -5.92 2.57
C THR A 260 -32.32 -6.15 3.93
N ILE A 261 -32.59 -5.32 4.92
CA ILE A 261 -32.06 -5.50 6.28
C ILE A 261 -32.59 -6.80 6.91
N GLU A 262 -33.88 -7.14 6.65
CA GLU A 262 -34.45 -8.38 7.09
C GLU A 262 -33.81 -9.61 6.44
N LYS A 263 -33.52 -9.55 5.16
CA LYS A 263 -32.77 -10.62 4.47
C LYS A 263 -31.37 -10.82 5.05
N VAL A 264 -30.65 -9.74 5.39
CA VAL A 264 -29.34 -9.83 6.06
C VAL A 264 -29.51 -10.50 7.43
N PHE A 265 -30.54 -10.14 8.19
CA PHE A 265 -30.83 -10.73 9.49
C PHE A 265 -31.12 -12.24 9.40
N GLU A 266 -32.01 -12.65 8.48
CA GLU A 266 -32.34 -14.06 8.27
C GLU A 266 -31.12 -14.89 7.86
N LEU A 267 -30.26 -14.39 6.97
CA LEU A 267 -29.02 -15.08 6.59
C LEU A 267 -28.03 -15.23 7.75
N ILE A 268 -27.99 -14.26 8.67
CA ILE A 268 -27.18 -14.34 9.89
C ILE A 268 -27.80 -15.35 10.86
N LYS A 269 -29.13 -15.40 10.96
CA LYS A 269 -29.87 -16.35 11.80
C LYS A 269 -29.67 -17.79 11.32
N ASP A 270 -29.72 -18.02 10.00
CA ASP A 270 -29.51 -19.34 9.39
C ASP A 270 -28.05 -19.83 9.51
N ASN A 271 -27.08 -18.91 9.43
CA ASN A 271 -25.67 -19.22 9.59
C ASN A 271 -24.96 -18.16 10.46
N PRO A 272 -24.82 -18.38 11.77
CA PRO A 272 -24.13 -17.44 12.67
C PRO A 272 -22.67 -17.18 12.34
N TYR A 273 -22.03 -18.04 11.56
CA TYR A 273 -20.64 -17.89 11.12
C TYR A 273 -20.50 -17.17 9.78
N ILE A 274 -21.61 -16.75 9.16
CA ILE A 274 -21.61 -16.11 7.84
C ILE A 274 -20.72 -14.88 7.83
N THR A 275 -19.85 -14.82 6.81
CA THR A 275 -18.94 -13.70 6.59
C THR A 275 -19.64 -12.56 5.83
N ARG A 276 -19.05 -11.35 5.89
CA ARG A 276 -19.56 -10.22 5.09
C ARG A 276 -19.51 -10.52 3.59
N GLN A 277 -18.46 -11.24 3.14
CA GLN A 277 -18.32 -11.59 1.73
C GLN A 277 -19.43 -12.54 1.29
N GLU A 278 -19.75 -13.55 2.07
CA GLU A 278 -20.86 -14.46 1.77
C GLU A 278 -22.22 -13.75 1.75
N LEU A 279 -22.42 -12.73 2.60
CA LEU A 279 -23.62 -11.89 2.56
C LEU A 279 -23.68 -11.04 1.27
N VAL A 280 -22.55 -10.50 0.83
CA VAL A 280 -22.41 -9.78 -0.46
C VAL A 280 -22.77 -10.70 -1.62
N ASP A 281 -22.21 -11.90 -1.64
CA ASP A 281 -22.38 -12.87 -2.73
C ASP A 281 -23.84 -13.39 -2.80
N LYS A 282 -24.43 -13.69 -1.64
CA LYS A 282 -25.83 -14.18 -1.56
C LYS A 282 -26.88 -13.13 -1.90
N LEU A 283 -26.64 -11.87 -1.54
CA LEU A 283 -27.61 -10.79 -1.74
C LEU A 283 -27.34 -9.95 -2.98
N ALA A 284 -26.20 -10.13 -3.63
CA ALA A 284 -25.73 -9.38 -4.80
C ALA A 284 -25.77 -7.85 -4.57
N ILE A 285 -25.39 -7.39 -3.37
CA ILE A 285 -25.33 -5.98 -2.97
C ILE A 285 -23.94 -5.62 -2.50
N LYS A 286 -23.58 -4.34 -2.59
CA LYS A 286 -22.25 -3.84 -2.25
C LYS A 286 -21.89 -4.10 -0.79
N ALA A 287 -20.61 -4.38 -0.51
CA ALA A 287 -20.09 -4.62 0.83
C ALA A 287 -20.37 -3.48 1.82
N SER A 288 -20.34 -2.22 1.35
CA SER A 288 -20.71 -1.04 2.14
C SER A 288 -22.19 -1.02 2.55
N ALA A 289 -23.08 -1.54 1.71
CA ALA A 289 -24.50 -1.66 2.06
C ALA A 289 -24.72 -2.77 3.10
N ILE A 290 -24.03 -3.92 2.96
CA ILE A 290 -24.03 -4.99 3.97
C ILE A 290 -23.54 -4.45 5.32
N GLN A 291 -22.44 -3.69 5.32
CA GLN A 291 -21.90 -3.08 6.55
C GLN A 291 -22.92 -2.20 7.24
N LYS A 292 -23.58 -1.29 6.50
CA LYS A 292 -24.64 -0.42 7.04
C LYS A 292 -25.82 -1.21 7.61
N HIS A 293 -26.20 -2.33 6.98
CA HIS A 293 -27.26 -3.19 7.50
C HIS A 293 -26.84 -3.91 8.79
N ILE A 294 -25.61 -4.41 8.86
CA ILE A 294 -25.05 -5.02 10.07
C ILE A 294 -24.99 -4.00 11.22
N GLU A 295 -24.51 -2.79 10.96
CA GLU A 295 -24.44 -1.73 11.98
C GLU A 295 -25.83 -1.34 12.48
N LYS A 296 -26.81 -1.24 11.58
CA LYS A 296 -28.20 -0.97 11.96
C LYS A 296 -28.80 -2.10 12.81
N LEU A 297 -28.52 -3.36 12.48
CA LEU A 297 -28.95 -4.52 13.28
C LEU A 297 -28.28 -4.54 14.66
N LYS A 298 -27.01 -4.16 14.76
CA LYS A 298 -26.30 -3.98 16.04
C LYS A 298 -26.89 -2.83 16.87
N ALA A 299 -27.13 -1.67 16.24
CA ALA A 299 -27.75 -0.53 16.91
C ALA A 299 -29.16 -0.85 17.42
N GLN A 300 -29.87 -1.72 16.71
CA GLN A 300 -31.17 -2.25 17.14
C GLN A 300 -31.07 -3.37 18.19
N LYS A 301 -29.84 -3.73 18.60
CA LYS A 301 -29.54 -4.82 19.55
C LYS A 301 -30.09 -6.18 19.10
N ARG A 302 -30.29 -6.40 17.81
CA ARG A 302 -30.79 -7.67 17.25
C ARG A 302 -29.69 -8.69 17.03
N ILE A 303 -28.46 -8.24 16.80
CA ILE A 303 -27.27 -9.09 16.63
C ILE A 303 -26.09 -8.53 17.41
N GLU A 304 -25.22 -9.41 17.89
CA GLU A 304 -23.94 -9.05 18.50
C GLU A 304 -22.83 -9.94 17.94
N ARG A 305 -21.60 -9.41 17.82
CA ARG A 305 -20.45 -10.21 17.42
C ARG A 305 -19.74 -10.76 18.63
N VAL A 306 -19.63 -12.08 18.72
CA VAL A 306 -18.91 -12.78 19.80
C VAL A 306 -17.62 -13.36 19.24
N GLY A 307 -16.49 -13.09 19.91
CA GLY A 307 -15.16 -13.53 19.49
C GLY A 307 -14.42 -12.52 18.62
N SER A 308 -13.23 -12.92 18.11
CA SER A 308 -12.37 -12.06 17.32
C SER A 308 -13.01 -11.68 15.98
N SER A 309 -12.84 -10.43 15.57
CA SER A 309 -13.29 -9.95 14.25
C SER A 309 -12.52 -10.57 13.09
N THR A 310 -11.33 -11.18 13.38
CA THR A 310 -10.39 -11.66 12.36
C THR A 310 -10.30 -13.19 12.30
N PHE A 311 -10.57 -13.90 13.40
CA PHE A 311 -10.49 -15.36 13.46
C PHE A 311 -11.54 -15.94 14.42
N GLY A 312 -12.44 -16.80 13.90
CA GLY A 312 -13.30 -17.66 14.70
C GLY A 312 -14.48 -16.98 15.44
N GLY A 313 -14.79 -15.72 15.18
CA GLY A 313 -15.97 -15.06 15.77
C GLY A 313 -17.28 -15.43 15.06
N HIS A 314 -18.39 -15.42 15.79
CA HIS A 314 -19.74 -15.67 15.27
C HIS A 314 -20.72 -14.58 15.67
N TRP A 315 -21.87 -14.57 15.03
CA TRP A 315 -22.98 -13.67 15.35
C TRP A 315 -23.91 -14.31 16.37
N GLU A 316 -24.21 -13.62 17.43
CA GLU A 316 -25.23 -13.99 18.39
C GLU A 316 -26.49 -13.16 18.13
N ILE A 317 -27.63 -13.83 18.09
CA ILE A 317 -28.94 -13.18 17.92
C ILE A 317 -29.48 -12.85 19.29
N LYS A 318 -29.85 -11.58 19.48
CA LYS A 318 -30.49 -11.09 20.68
C LYS A 318 -31.95 -10.74 20.31
N GLU A 319 -32.88 -11.55 20.80
CA GLU A 319 -34.33 -11.26 20.72
C GLU A 319 -34.73 -10.23 21.75
#